data_6cb88f70b4529320cc1aa675b4fc5c2f
#
_entry.id   6cb88f70b4529320cc1aa675b4fc5c2f
#
_cell.length_a   1.000
_cell.length_b   1.000
_cell.length_c   1.000
_cell.angle_alpha   90.00
_cell.angle_beta   90.00
_cell.angle_gamma   90.00
#
_symmetry.space_group_name_H-M   'P 1'
#
loop_
_entity.id
_entity.type
_entity.pdbx_description
1 polymer ?
#
loop_
_entity_poly.entity_id
_entity_poly.type
_entity_poly.pdbx_seq_one_letter_code
_entity_poly.pdbx_strand_id
1 'polypeptide(L)'
;MESSVLDLAALKRKRDLRIIFPVFLVSIIACLDRVNISYAALTMKEDLGWLTPEIYGAGAGIFFAGYLLLEIPGSLVAAHFSASKWISRIMFTWGLVCVFMAFMHSQTQFYLCRFLLGASEASLYPVIYSVLFPRWFSGRERSRANSLLLTSLLIANIIGAPLSGVLLGTSFFGLHGWQELFIIEAIPALLFAVFFFFVVKDRPDQVSWLTAEEKQYLEKNYKEEQKAINGKKKYSVLQAFKDPKVLRLCLIYFLWVVGFWGFYFWMPTVLKSLSGWSTQLIGGAIAIPMMVALLVQVFVGYSSTKTGDKVWHVAGILFVGSLGLGLSPFAGSVGMALFLVCLSAIGIHAAMGVWWSIPTTFLTGPAAAASVALINSCGNLGGWVGPYMMGWIKTNTGAFDLGYFIMGGAMFLSGLLVLSLKYGFGLSKAMDDEPVLAEENN
;
A
#
# COMPACT_ATOMS: atom_id res chain seq x y z
N MET A 1 11.56 13.56 -46.68
CA MET A 1 11.48 12.81 -45.38
C MET A 1 10.14 13.16 -44.81
N GLU A 2 9.17 12.28 -44.96
CA GLU A 2 7.88 12.43 -44.27
C GLU A 2 8.15 12.38 -42.76
N SER A 3 7.79 13.46 -42.08
CA SER A 3 7.76 13.45 -40.61
C SER A 3 6.69 12.41 -40.21
N SER A 4 7.12 11.22 -39.81
CA SER A 4 6.20 10.23 -39.27
C SER A 4 5.50 10.89 -38.09
N VAL A 5 4.20 11.09 -38.18
CA VAL A 5 3.39 11.60 -37.06
C VAL A 5 3.56 10.62 -35.92
N LEU A 6 4.09 11.12 -34.79
CA LEU A 6 4.36 10.32 -33.61
C LEU A 6 3.05 9.67 -33.12
N ASP A 7 2.94 8.35 -33.22
CA ASP A 7 1.78 7.62 -32.71
C ASP A 7 1.84 7.51 -31.17
N LEU A 8 1.19 8.47 -30.52
CA LEU A 8 1.13 8.54 -29.05
C LEU A 8 0.38 7.36 -28.44
N ALA A 9 -0.57 6.74 -29.16
CA ALA A 9 -1.32 5.58 -28.66
C ALA A 9 -0.44 4.33 -28.65
N ALA A 10 0.32 4.11 -29.73
CA ALA A 10 1.31 3.02 -29.79
C ALA A 10 2.42 3.22 -28.75
N LEU A 11 2.94 4.42 -28.60
CA LEU A 11 3.93 4.75 -27.57
C LEU A 11 3.41 4.46 -26.15
N LYS A 12 2.17 4.86 -25.86
CA LYS A 12 1.51 4.58 -24.58
C LYS A 12 1.42 3.08 -24.33
N ARG A 13 0.94 2.29 -25.31
CA ARG A 13 0.81 0.83 -25.20
C ARG A 13 2.17 0.16 -24.94
N LYS A 14 3.23 0.59 -25.63
CA LYS A 14 4.60 0.08 -25.43
C LYS A 14 5.06 0.30 -23.97
N ARG A 15 4.86 1.51 -23.42
CA ARG A 15 5.26 1.85 -22.05
C ARG A 15 4.40 1.13 -21.01
N ASP A 16 3.08 1.02 -21.23
CA ASP A 16 2.19 0.31 -20.33
C ASP A 16 2.61 -1.15 -20.17
N LEU A 17 2.91 -1.85 -21.28
CA LEU A 17 3.31 -3.25 -21.24
C LEU A 17 4.73 -3.46 -20.69
N ARG A 18 5.66 -2.54 -20.89
CA ARG A 18 7.08 -2.75 -20.57
C ARG A 18 7.54 -2.05 -19.28
N ILE A 19 6.75 -1.12 -18.77
CA ILE A 19 7.08 -0.39 -17.54
C ILE A 19 5.96 -0.56 -16.49
N ILE A 20 4.70 -0.18 -16.82
CA ILE A 20 3.61 -0.25 -15.82
C ILE A 20 3.33 -1.70 -15.43
N PHE A 21 3.18 -2.61 -16.39
CA PHE A 21 2.84 -4.00 -16.10
C PHE A 21 3.88 -4.71 -15.23
N PRO A 22 5.20 -4.67 -15.51
CA PRO A 22 6.21 -5.22 -14.60
C PRO A 22 6.18 -4.58 -13.21
N VAL A 23 6.05 -3.26 -13.10
CA VAL A 23 5.97 -2.55 -11.82
C VAL A 23 4.71 -2.94 -11.04
N PHE A 24 3.59 -3.13 -11.74
CA PHE A 24 2.35 -3.61 -11.14
C PHE A 24 2.49 -5.03 -10.57
N LEU A 25 3.16 -5.94 -11.29
CA LEU A 25 3.47 -7.27 -10.78
C LEU A 25 4.40 -7.24 -9.56
N VAL A 26 5.44 -6.39 -9.59
CA VAL A 26 6.29 -6.15 -8.41
C VAL A 26 5.46 -5.71 -7.22
N SER A 27 4.49 -4.81 -7.43
CA SER A 27 3.62 -4.32 -6.37
C SER A 27 2.70 -5.42 -5.80
N ILE A 28 2.18 -6.33 -6.66
CA ILE A 28 1.41 -7.49 -6.21
C ILE A 28 2.29 -8.41 -5.35
N ILE A 29 3.48 -8.77 -5.82
CA ILE A 29 4.42 -9.64 -5.10
C ILE A 29 4.77 -9.02 -3.73
N ALA A 30 5.11 -7.74 -3.70
CA ALA A 30 5.41 -7.03 -2.46
C ALA A 30 4.23 -7.03 -1.47
N CYS A 31 3.00 -6.87 -1.97
CA CYS A 31 1.82 -6.92 -1.11
C CYS A 31 1.55 -8.32 -0.56
N LEU A 32 1.79 -9.38 -1.35
CA LEU A 32 1.69 -10.78 -0.89
C LEU A 32 2.67 -11.05 0.24
N ASP A 33 3.94 -10.77 0.04
CA ASP A 33 5.00 -11.02 1.02
C ASP A 33 4.84 -10.21 2.32
N ARG A 34 4.21 -9.03 2.24
CA ARG A 34 3.92 -8.20 3.41
C ARG A 34 2.85 -8.80 4.31
N VAL A 35 1.83 -9.41 3.73
CA VAL A 35 0.66 -9.92 4.46
C VAL A 35 0.69 -11.42 4.72
N ASN A 36 1.58 -12.20 4.10
CA ASN A 36 1.68 -13.65 4.24
C ASN A 36 1.79 -14.12 5.69
N ILE A 37 2.45 -13.34 6.54
CA ILE A 37 2.57 -13.62 7.98
C ILE A 37 1.18 -13.72 8.66
N SER A 38 0.16 -13.01 8.16
CA SER A 38 -1.18 -13.06 8.74
C SER A 38 -1.87 -14.40 8.47
N TYR A 39 -1.59 -15.01 7.34
CA TYR A 39 -2.05 -16.36 7.01
C TYR A 39 -1.19 -17.42 7.70
N ALA A 40 0.14 -17.28 7.66
CA ALA A 40 1.06 -18.17 8.35
C ALA A 40 0.72 -18.33 9.85
N ALA A 41 0.31 -17.24 10.51
CA ALA A 41 -0.11 -17.22 11.91
C ALA A 41 -1.27 -18.17 12.23
N LEU A 42 -2.05 -18.63 11.23
CA LEU A 42 -3.15 -19.57 11.43
C LEU A 42 -2.65 -20.96 11.88
N THR A 43 -1.43 -21.34 11.51
CA THR A 43 -0.81 -22.64 11.84
C THR A 43 0.49 -22.49 12.63
N MET A 44 1.27 -21.43 12.38
CA MET A 44 2.54 -21.19 13.08
C MET A 44 2.45 -21.25 14.61
N LYS A 45 1.32 -20.83 15.20
CA LYS A 45 1.14 -20.81 16.66
C LYS A 45 1.13 -22.20 17.27
N GLU A 46 0.71 -23.20 16.50
CA GLU A 46 0.66 -24.61 16.93
C GLU A 46 2.07 -25.21 16.99
N ASP A 47 2.95 -24.79 16.07
CA ASP A 47 4.32 -25.29 15.93
C ASP A 47 5.32 -24.50 16.78
N LEU A 48 5.09 -23.20 16.94
CA LEU A 48 6.00 -22.27 17.63
C LEU A 48 5.40 -21.86 18.99
N GLY A 49 5.62 -22.66 20.02
CA GLY A 49 5.04 -22.46 21.35
C GLY A 49 5.37 -21.12 22.02
N TRP A 50 6.41 -20.40 21.54
CA TRP A 50 6.75 -19.06 21.99
C TRP A 50 5.94 -17.95 21.31
N LEU A 51 5.20 -18.23 20.21
CA LEU A 51 4.49 -17.23 19.41
C LEU A 51 3.16 -16.85 20.07
N THR A 52 3.21 -16.01 21.08
CA THR A 52 2.02 -15.42 21.70
C THR A 52 1.39 -14.35 20.79
N PRO A 53 0.10 -13.97 21.01
CA PRO A 53 -0.52 -12.87 20.27
C PRO A 53 0.26 -11.56 20.36
N GLU A 54 0.84 -11.23 21.52
CA GLU A 54 1.65 -10.03 21.70
C GLU A 54 2.94 -10.09 20.87
N ILE A 55 3.66 -11.21 20.91
CA ILE A 55 4.88 -11.42 20.12
C ILE A 55 4.56 -11.34 18.63
N TYR A 56 3.46 -11.95 18.18
CA TYR A 56 3.01 -11.86 16.79
C TYR A 56 2.69 -10.42 16.40
N GLY A 57 1.90 -9.70 17.19
CA GLY A 57 1.54 -8.31 16.92
C GLY A 57 2.75 -7.37 16.89
N ALA A 58 3.71 -7.57 17.83
CA ALA A 58 4.97 -6.83 17.86
C ALA A 58 5.81 -7.11 16.60
N GLY A 59 5.94 -8.37 16.19
CA GLY A 59 6.67 -8.76 14.97
C GLY A 59 6.01 -8.26 13.69
N ALA A 60 4.68 -8.27 13.61
CA ALA A 60 3.95 -7.67 12.51
C ALA A 60 4.23 -6.15 12.42
N GLY A 61 4.26 -5.47 13.56
CA GLY A 61 4.53 -4.04 13.65
C GLY A 61 5.98 -3.66 13.39
N ILE A 62 6.96 -4.43 13.87
CA ILE A 62 8.40 -4.10 13.76
C ILE A 62 8.88 -4.02 12.29
N PHE A 63 8.17 -4.63 11.36
CA PHE A 63 8.36 -4.44 9.93
C PHE A 63 8.36 -2.95 9.56
N PHE A 64 7.41 -2.17 10.08
CA PHE A 64 7.30 -0.74 9.78
C PHE A 64 8.44 0.08 10.38
N ALA A 65 9.05 -0.36 11.48
CA ALA A 65 10.26 0.27 12.01
C ALA A 65 11.44 0.13 11.04
N GLY A 66 11.66 -1.08 10.52
CA GLY A 66 12.69 -1.32 9.49
C GLY A 66 12.41 -0.54 8.20
N TYR A 67 11.14 -0.51 7.79
CA TYR A 67 10.70 0.23 6.60
C TYR A 67 10.98 1.74 6.73
N LEU A 68 10.56 2.37 7.84
CA LEU A 68 10.78 3.80 8.09
C LEU A 68 12.25 4.19 8.11
N LEU A 69 13.09 3.34 8.70
CA LEU A 69 14.52 3.62 8.83
C LEU A 69 15.23 3.74 7.47
N LEU A 70 14.83 2.91 6.49
CA LEU A 70 15.51 2.85 5.19
C LEU A 70 14.69 3.45 4.03
N GLU A 71 13.47 3.93 4.25
CA GLU A 71 12.63 4.52 3.20
C GLU A 71 13.30 5.73 2.52
N ILE A 72 13.76 6.69 3.31
CA ILE A 72 14.43 7.91 2.80
C ILE A 72 15.85 7.61 2.31
N PRO A 73 16.76 6.96 3.09
CA PRO A 73 18.09 6.63 2.61
C PRO A 73 18.09 5.81 1.32
N GLY A 74 17.22 4.79 1.23
CA GLY A 74 17.12 3.95 0.05
C GLY A 74 16.65 4.70 -1.19
N SER A 75 15.72 5.65 -1.04
CA SER A 75 15.25 6.49 -2.13
C SER A 75 16.34 7.41 -2.67
N LEU A 76 17.16 7.98 -1.79
CA LEU A 76 18.31 8.82 -2.16
C LEU A 76 19.37 8.01 -2.93
N VAL A 77 19.69 6.80 -2.46
CA VAL A 77 20.62 5.90 -3.16
C VAL A 77 20.10 5.57 -4.56
N ALA A 78 18.83 5.18 -4.69
CA ALA A 78 18.22 4.86 -5.98
C ALA A 78 18.24 6.03 -6.97
N ALA A 79 18.03 7.25 -6.49
CA ALA A 79 18.06 8.45 -7.31
C ALA A 79 19.44 8.73 -7.92
N HIS A 80 20.52 8.42 -7.19
CA HIS A 80 21.90 8.65 -7.62
C HIS A 80 22.44 7.53 -8.53
N PHE A 81 22.05 6.28 -8.30
CA PHE A 81 22.60 5.15 -9.05
C PHE A 81 21.65 4.67 -10.17
N SER A 82 20.62 3.93 -9.82
CA SER A 82 19.68 3.34 -10.77
C SER A 82 18.43 2.88 -10.04
N ALA A 83 17.25 3.36 -10.48
CA ALA A 83 15.99 2.97 -9.92
C ALA A 83 15.67 1.48 -10.19
N SER A 84 15.86 1.02 -11.43
CA SER A 84 15.54 -0.36 -11.81
C SER A 84 16.42 -1.38 -11.10
N LYS A 85 17.73 -1.13 -11.03
CA LYS A 85 18.66 -2.00 -10.30
C LYS A 85 18.40 -1.97 -8.79
N TRP A 86 18.02 -0.83 -8.25
CA TRP A 86 17.67 -0.70 -6.83
C TRP A 86 16.40 -1.47 -6.49
N ILE A 87 15.35 -1.39 -7.32
CA ILE A 87 14.13 -2.19 -7.17
C ILE A 87 14.46 -3.68 -7.26
N SER A 88 15.28 -4.09 -8.22
CA SER A 88 15.74 -5.48 -8.33
C SER A 88 16.47 -5.95 -7.06
N ARG A 89 17.39 -5.14 -6.50
CA ARG A 89 18.06 -5.42 -5.24
C ARG A 89 17.06 -5.55 -4.09
N ILE A 90 16.08 -4.63 -4.00
CA ILE A 90 15.00 -4.68 -3.02
C ILE A 90 14.31 -6.05 -3.10
N MET A 91 13.83 -6.45 -4.27
CA MET A 91 13.12 -7.71 -4.48
C MET A 91 13.96 -8.92 -4.09
N PHE A 92 15.22 -8.92 -4.49
CA PHE A 92 16.15 -10.02 -4.17
C PHE A 92 16.37 -10.14 -2.66
N THR A 93 16.65 -9.03 -1.98
CA THR A 93 16.93 -9.04 -0.54
C THR A 93 15.70 -9.40 0.29
N TRP A 94 14.52 -8.88 -0.03
CA TRP A 94 13.32 -9.27 0.71
C TRP A 94 12.94 -10.73 0.45
N GLY A 95 13.06 -11.22 -0.81
CA GLY A 95 12.81 -12.61 -1.13
C GLY A 95 13.69 -13.57 -0.33
N LEU A 96 14.98 -13.24 -0.17
CA LEU A 96 15.87 -14.01 0.71
C LEU A 96 15.40 -13.98 2.17
N VAL A 97 15.00 -12.82 2.69
CA VAL A 97 14.49 -12.71 4.06
C VAL A 97 13.22 -13.54 4.25
N CYS A 98 12.31 -13.55 3.27
CA CYS A 98 11.12 -14.41 3.28
C CYS A 98 11.51 -15.90 3.38
N VAL A 99 12.51 -16.36 2.61
CA VAL A 99 13.01 -17.73 2.74
C VAL A 99 13.57 -17.99 4.15
N PHE A 100 14.32 -17.05 4.73
CA PHE A 100 14.84 -17.21 6.10
C PHE A 100 13.73 -17.26 7.15
N MET A 101 12.60 -16.57 6.92
CA MET A 101 11.44 -16.66 7.83
C MET A 101 10.88 -18.07 7.95
N ALA A 102 11.02 -18.93 6.93
CA ALA A 102 10.60 -20.32 7.01
C ALA A 102 11.40 -21.14 8.03
N PHE A 103 12.60 -20.69 8.41
CA PHE A 103 13.52 -21.42 9.29
C PHE A 103 13.73 -20.75 10.66
N MET A 104 12.83 -19.87 11.07
CA MET A 104 12.93 -19.21 12.37
C MET A 104 12.49 -20.15 13.51
N HIS A 105 13.25 -20.15 14.61
CA HIS A 105 13.00 -21.00 15.77
C HIS A 105 12.85 -20.20 17.08
N SER A 106 13.02 -18.88 17.06
CA SER A 106 12.95 -18.05 18.26
C SER A 106 12.30 -16.69 18.00
N GLN A 107 11.79 -16.07 19.07
CA GLN A 107 11.23 -14.72 19.05
C GLN A 107 12.24 -13.70 18.48
N THR A 108 13.51 -13.78 18.85
CA THR A 108 14.54 -12.86 18.35
C THR A 108 14.73 -12.98 16.85
N GLN A 109 14.78 -14.21 16.32
CA GLN A 109 14.87 -14.45 14.87
C GLN A 109 13.62 -13.91 14.15
N PHE A 110 12.44 -14.11 14.72
CA PHE A 110 11.19 -13.57 14.17
C PHE A 110 11.25 -12.04 14.07
N TYR A 111 11.60 -11.35 15.15
CA TYR A 111 11.71 -9.89 15.15
C TYR A 111 12.79 -9.40 14.18
N LEU A 112 13.94 -10.06 14.14
CA LEU A 112 15.02 -9.71 13.22
C LEU A 112 14.60 -9.89 11.76
N CYS A 113 13.98 -11.02 11.41
CA CYS A 113 13.50 -11.25 10.05
C CYS A 113 12.42 -10.24 9.67
N ARG A 114 11.48 -9.92 10.54
CA ARG A 114 10.44 -8.92 10.28
C ARG A 114 11.02 -7.51 10.11
N PHE A 115 11.99 -7.13 10.94
CA PHE A 115 12.70 -5.86 10.78
C PHE A 115 13.49 -5.81 9.46
N LEU A 116 14.25 -6.86 9.14
CA LEU A 116 15.02 -6.96 7.91
C LEU A 116 14.13 -6.98 6.67
N LEU A 117 12.95 -7.61 6.74
CA LEU A 117 11.96 -7.59 5.67
C LEU A 117 11.50 -6.16 5.39
N GLY A 118 11.10 -5.43 6.44
CA GLY A 118 10.73 -4.03 6.32
C GLY A 118 11.85 -3.15 5.78
N ALA A 119 13.07 -3.33 6.29
CA ALA A 119 14.26 -2.60 5.84
C ALA A 119 14.63 -2.91 4.38
N SER A 120 14.50 -4.16 3.95
CA SER A 120 14.81 -4.56 2.57
C SER A 120 13.75 -4.09 1.57
N GLU A 121 12.47 -4.06 1.96
CA GLU A 121 11.35 -3.61 1.12
C GLU A 121 11.23 -2.07 1.09
N ALA A 122 11.84 -1.40 2.05
CA ALA A 122 11.82 0.05 2.15
C ALA A 122 12.25 0.73 0.85
N SER A 123 11.68 1.90 0.58
CA SER A 123 11.90 2.72 -0.61
C SER A 123 11.35 2.17 -1.95
N LEU A 124 10.73 1.00 -2.02
CA LEU A 124 10.16 0.48 -3.27
C LEU A 124 9.21 1.49 -3.93
N TYR A 125 8.15 1.87 -3.24
CA TYR A 125 7.15 2.81 -3.78
C TYR A 125 7.69 4.22 -3.99
N PRO A 126 8.44 4.84 -3.05
CA PRO A 126 9.09 6.11 -3.29
C PRO A 126 9.97 6.12 -4.54
N VAL A 127 10.76 5.07 -4.78
CA VAL A 127 11.61 4.97 -5.98
C VAL A 127 10.79 4.87 -7.25
N ILE A 128 9.70 4.09 -7.24
CA ILE A 128 8.80 4.00 -8.39
C ILE A 128 8.19 5.37 -8.70
N TYR A 129 7.61 6.04 -7.70
CA TYR A 129 6.85 7.28 -7.89
C TYR A 129 7.73 8.49 -8.18
N SER A 130 8.90 8.59 -7.54
CA SER A 130 9.74 9.79 -7.61
C SER A 130 10.94 9.67 -8.56
N VAL A 131 11.37 8.46 -8.91
CA VAL A 131 12.56 8.26 -9.74
C VAL A 131 12.24 7.57 -11.06
N LEU A 132 11.56 6.40 -11.03
CA LEU A 132 11.30 5.62 -12.23
C LEU A 132 10.20 6.26 -13.11
N PHE A 133 9.01 6.45 -12.56
CA PHE A 133 7.86 6.94 -13.33
C PHE A 133 8.05 8.34 -13.94
N PRO A 134 8.68 9.34 -13.28
CA PRO A 134 8.90 10.64 -13.90
C PRO A 134 9.71 10.61 -15.19
N ARG A 135 10.61 9.62 -15.34
CA ARG A 135 11.43 9.46 -16.54
C ARG A 135 10.68 8.83 -17.71
N TRP A 136 9.55 8.16 -17.43
CA TRP A 136 8.77 7.43 -18.43
C TRP A 136 7.41 8.05 -18.74
N PHE A 137 6.85 8.81 -17.81
CA PHE A 137 5.48 9.30 -17.86
C PHE A 137 5.38 10.76 -17.50
N SER A 138 4.57 11.52 -18.26
CA SER A 138 4.18 12.89 -17.92
C SER A 138 3.28 12.95 -16.68
N GLY A 139 3.04 14.13 -16.10
CA GLY A 139 2.27 14.29 -14.88
C GLY A 139 0.89 13.63 -14.90
N ARG A 140 0.10 13.80 -15.98
CA ARG A 140 -1.22 13.16 -16.13
C ARG A 140 -1.12 11.64 -16.25
N GLU A 141 -0.16 11.13 -17.01
CA GLU A 141 0.06 9.69 -17.20
C GLU A 141 0.53 9.02 -15.89
N ARG A 142 1.35 9.73 -15.09
CA ARG A 142 1.80 9.24 -13.76
C ARG A 142 0.63 9.07 -12.79
N SER A 143 -0.33 10.00 -12.78
CA SER A 143 -1.52 9.87 -11.93
C SER A 143 -2.27 8.58 -12.23
N ARG A 144 -2.44 8.24 -13.52
CA ARG A 144 -3.03 6.95 -13.93
C ARG A 144 -2.19 5.75 -13.47
N ALA A 145 -0.86 5.78 -13.69
CA ALA A 145 0.03 4.71 -13.30
C ALA A 145 0.02 4.49 -11.78
N ASN A 146 0.04 5.56 -11.00
CA ASN A 146 -0.05 5.51 -9.54
C ASN A 146 -1.39 4.94 -9.06
N SER A 147 -2.51 5.34 -9.69
CA SER A 147 -3.83 4.80 -9.36
C SER A 147 -3.91 3.29 -9.62
N LEU A 148 -3.32 2.82 -10.72
CA LEU A 148 -3.23 1.37 -11.00
C LEU A 148 -2.44 0.64 -9.89
N LEU A 149 -1.33 1.20 -9.43
CA LEU A 149 -0.56 0.57 -8.34
C LEU A 149 -1.33 0.49 -7.02
N LEU A 150 -2.21 1.45 -6.73
CA LEU A 150 -3.06 1.37 -5.53
C LEU A 150 -4.06 0.20 -5.58
N THR A 151 -4.45 -0.27 -6.77
CA THR A 151 -5.33 -1.45 -6.89
C THR A 151 -4.59 -2.76 -6.67
N SER A 152 -3.26 -2.77 -6.79
CA SER A 152 -2.45 -4.00 -6.65
C SER A 152 -2.57 -4.64 -5.27
N LEU A 153 -2.75 -3.84 -4.20
CA LEU A 153 -2.93 -4.35 -2.85
C LEU A 153 -4.21 -5.18 -2.71
N LEU A 154 -5.32 -4.71 -3.29
CA LEU A 154 -6.58 -5.46 -3.27
C LEU A 154 -6.48 -6.72 -4.14
N ILE A 155 -5.91 -6.60 -5.35
CA ILE A 155 -5.72 -7.74 -6.26
C ILE A 155 -4.78 -8.78 -5.64
N ALA A 156 -3.70 -8.34 -4.98
CA ALA A 156 -2.80 -9.23 -4.26
C ALA A 156 -3.54 -10.05 -3.19
N ASN A 157 -4.44 -9.43 -2.44
CA ASN A 157 -5.20 -10.15 -1.42
C ASN A 157 -6.31 -11.03 -2.01
N ILE A 158 -6.97 -10.61 -3.11
CA ILE A 158 -7.97 -11.43 -3.80
C ILE A 158 -7.35 -12.75 -4.30
N ILE A 159 -6.11 -12.69 -4.79
CA ILE A 159 -5.37 -13.86 -5.29
C ILE A 159 -4.64 -14.57 -4.15
N GLY A 160 -3.95 -13.80 -3.31
CA GLY A 160 -3.05 -14.31 -2.27
C GLY A 160 -3.76 -14.98 -1.11
N ALA A 161 -4.92 -14.46 -0.68
CA ALA A 161 -5.64 -15.07 0.43
C ALA A 161 -6.07 -16.52 0.14
N PRO A 162 -6.70 -16.85 -1.00
CA PRO A 162 -6.97 -18.23 -1.38
C PRO A 162 -5.70 -19.07 -1.57
N LEU A 163 -4.66 -18.50 -2.21
CA LEU A 163 -3.39 -19.19 -2.42
C LEU A 163 -2.73 -19.55 -1.09
N SER A 164 -2.57 -18.58 -0.18
CA SER A 164 -2.01 -18.81 1.15
C SER A 164 -2.84 -19.84 1.94
N GLY A 165 -4.18 -19.76 1.85
CA GLY A 165 -5.07 -20.73 2.49
C GLY A 165 -4.86 -22.15 2.01
N VAL A 166 -4.61 -22.36 0.72
CA VAL A 166 -4.28 -23.68 0.13
C VAL A 166 -2.89 -24.12 0.56
N LEU A 167 -1.87 -23.26 0.45
CA LEU A 167 -0.48 -23.58 0.80
C LEU A 167 -0.31 -24.00 2.26
N LEU A 168 -1.07 -23.41 3.17
CA LEU A 168 -1.06 -23.81 4.58
C LEU A 168 -1.53 -25.26 4.83
N GLY A 169 -2.29 -25.84 3.89
CA GLY A 169 -2.75 -27.23 3.95
C GLY A 169 -1.86 -28.20 3.19
N THR A 170 -0.72 -27.76 2.63
CA THR A 170 0.20 -28.60 1.83
C THR A 170 1.44 -29.00 2.61
N SER A 171 2.15 -29.99 2.11
CA SER A 171 3.43 -30.46 2.62
C SER A 171 4.27 -31.00 1.44
N PHE A 172 4.58 -30.13 0.47
CA PHE A 172 5.31 -30.50 -0.75
C PHE A 172 6.77 -30.87 -0.45
N PHE A 173 7.40 -30.17 0.50
CA PHE A 173 8.81 -30.36 0.84
C PHE A 173 9.01 -31.09 2.18
N GLY A 174 7.93 -31.64 2.77
CA GLY A 174 7.98 -32.24 4.10
C GLY A 174 8.17 -31.22 5.23
N LEU A 175 7.89 -29.95 4.96
CA LEU A 175 7.92 -28.85 5.91
C LEU A 175 6.49 -28.56 6.40
N HIS A 176 6.36 -27.74 7.46
CA HIS A 176 5.05 -27.24 7.89
C HIS A 176 4.48 -26.27 6.84
N GLY A 177 3.17 -26.25 6.65
CA GLY A 177 2.53 -25.42 5.63
C GLY A 177 2.87 -23.92 5.69
N TRP A 178 3.06 -23.38 6.90
CA TRP A 178 3.51 -21.98 7.04
C TRP A 178 4.96 -21.75 6.55
N GLN A 179 5.84 -22.74 6.65
CA GLN A 179 7.20 -22.67 6.12
C GLN A 179 7.17 -22.71 4.59
N GLU A 180 6.37 -23.62 4.04
CA GLU A 180 6.16 -23.72 2.58
C GLU A 180 5.56 -22.45 2.01
N LEU A 181 4.62 -21.82 2.73
CA LEU A 181 4.03 -20.53 2.33
C LEU A 181 5.12 -19.46 2.13
N PHE A 182 6.03 -19.27 3.10
CA PHE A 182 7.11 -18.30 2.96
C PHE A 182 8.07 -18.62 1.83
N ILE A 183 8.44 -19.90 1.64
CA ILE A 183 9.36 -20.30 0.57
C ILE A 183 8.71 -20.12 -0.80
N ILE A 184 7.47 -20.59 -0.98
CA ILE A 184 6.79 -20.55 -2.28
C ILE A 184 6.46 -19.11 -2.68
N GLU A 185 6.01 -18.26 -1.76
CA GLU A 185 5.73 -16.85 -2.05
C GLU A 185 7.00 -16.03 -2.27
N ALA A 186 8.16 -16.42 -1.73
CA ALA A 186 9.44 -15.79 -2.02
C ALA A 186 9.96 -16.06 -3.45
N ILE A 187 9.60 -17.20 -4.06
CA ILE A 187 10.09 -17.57 -5.40
C ILE A 187 9.75 -16.49 -6.44
N PRO A 188 8.51 -16.00 -6.58
CA PRO A 188 8.19 -14.91 -7.49
C PRO A 188 9.06 -13.66 -7.27
N ALA A 189 9.34 -13.27 -6.02
CA ALA A 189 10.18 -12.13 -5.73
C ALA A 189 11.61 -12.31 -6.27
N LEU A 190 12.22 -13.48 -6.02
CA LEU A 190 13.57 -13.79 -6.47
C LEU A 190 13.67 -13.87 -7.99
N LEU A 191 12.72 -14.55 -8.64
CA LEU A 191 12.69 -14.67 -10.12
C LEU A 191 12.44 -13.31 -10.77
N PHE A 192 11.51 -12.52 -10.20
CA PHE A 192 11.19 -11.21 -10.74
C PHE A 192 12.30 -10.18 -10.48
N ALA A 193 13.11 -10.34 -9.43
CA ALA A 193 14.31 -9.54 -9.21
C ALA A 193 15.29 -9.67 -10.38
N VAL A 194 15.53 -10.90 -10.84
CA VAL A 194 16.39 -11.19 -12.01
C VAL A 194 15.77 -10.62 -13.29
N PHE A 195 14.49 -10.88 -13.52
CA PHE A 195 13.77 -10.36 -14.69
C PHE A 195 13.83 -8.83 -14.73
N PHE A 196 13.52 -8.16 -13.62
CA PHE A 196 13.47 -6.70 -13.53
C PHE A 196 14.85 -6.06 -13.79
N PHE A 197 15.92 -6.68 -13.30
CA PHE A 197 17.28 -6.23 -13.51
C PHE A 197 17.67 -6.15 -15.00
N PHE A 198 17.27 -7.15 -15.80
CA PHE A 198 17.63 -7.21 -17.22
C PHE A 198 16.64 -6.47 -18.12
N VAL A 199 15.34 -6.49 -17.81
CA VAL A 199 14.28 -6.04 -18.72
C VAL A 199 13.89 -4.59 -18.49
N VAL A 200 13.72 -4.14 -17.23
CA VAL A 200 13.29 -2.78 -16.94
C VAL A 200 14.49 -1.84 -16.88
N LYS A 201 14.43 -0.76 -17.63
CA LYS A 201 15.49 0.26 -17.71
C LYS A 201 15.03 1.57 -17.11
N ASP A 202 15.98 2.38 -16.62
CA ASP A 202 15.71 3.65 -15.96
C ASP A 202 15.23 4.73 -16.91
N ARG A 203 15.70 4.70 -18.17
CA ARG A 203 15.52 5.80 -19.13
C ARG A 203 15.13 5.29 -20.51
N PRO A 204 14.39 6.10 -21.28
CA PRO A 204 14.04 5.79 -22.65
C PRO A 204 15.22 5.55 -23.60
N ASP A 205 16.35 6.24 -23.40
CA ASP A 205 17.54 6.09 -24.24
C ASP A 205 18.18 4.69 -24.15
N GLN A 206 18.00 3.98 -23.03
CA GLN A 206 18.59 2.67 -22.74
C GLN A 206 17.86 1.49 -23.39
N VAL A 207 16.75 1.72 -24.08
CA VAL A 207 15.94 0.65 -24.66
C VAL A 207 15.97 0.65 -26.17
N SER A 208 15.87 -0.56 -26.78
CA SER A 208 15.84 -0.74 -28.23
C SER A 208 14.45 -0.72 -28.86
N TRP A 209 13.40 -0.87 -28.06
CA TRP A 209 12.02 -0.99 -28.53
C TRP A 209 11.33 0.37 -28.79
N LEU A 210 11.99 1.50 -28.52
CA LEU A 210 11.57 2.85 -28.87
C LEU A 210 12.32 3.34 -30.10
N THR A 211 11.61 4.05 -30.97
CA THR A 211 12.23 4.79 -32.08
C THR A 211 13.02 6.01 -31.57
N ALA A 212 13.89 6.59 -32.39
CA ALA A 212 14.64 7.77 -32.02
C ALA A 212 13.72 8.96 -31.70
N GLU A 213 12.62 9.12 -32.45
CA GLU A 213 11.62 10.16 -32.26
C GLU A 213 10.87 9.99 -30.94
N GLU A 214 10.44 8.75 -30.61
CA GLU A 214 9.78 8.43 -29.35
C GLU A 214 10.69 8.74 -28.15
N LYS A 215 11.99 8.39 -28.25
CA LYS A 215 12.99 8.73 -27.20
C LYS A 215 13.14 10.23 -27.01
N GLN A 216 13.28 10.97 -28.11
CA GLN A 216 13.42 12.42 -28.08
C GLN A 216 12.18 13.11 -27.49
N TYR A 217 10.99 12.64 -27.82
CA TYR A 217 9.74 13.14 -27.26
C TYR A 217 9.68 12.97 -25.73
N LEU A 218 10.00 11.77 -25.23
CA LEU A 218 9.99 11.50 -23.80
C LEU A 218 11.06 12.30 -23.05
N GLU A 219 12.26 12.41 -23.61
CA GLU A 219 13.37 13.17 -23.03
C GLU A 219 13.04 14.67 -22.96
N LYS A 220 12.41 15.21 -23.99
CA LYS A 220 11.97 16.62 -24.05
C LYS A 220 10.95 16.90 -22.94
N ASN A 221 9.91 16.08 -22.84
CA ASN A 221 8.88 16.24 -21.81
C ASN A 221 9.47 16.17 -20.39
N TYR A 222 10.38 15.23 -20.14
CA TYR A 222 11.06 15.12 -18.86
C TYR A 222 11.88 16.36 -18.52
N LYS A 223 12.67 16.87 -19.48
CA LYS A 223 13.50 18.08 -19.28
C LYS A 223 12.66 19.33 -19.04
N GLU A 224 11.56 19.49 -19.75
CA GLU A 224 10.63 20.61 -19.56
C GLU A 224 10.01 20.58 -18.16
N GLU A 225 9.57 19.41 -17.71
CA GLU A 225 9.01 19.24 -16.37
C GLU A 225 10.07 19.50 -15.27
N GLN A 226 11.29 19.00 -15.43
CA GLN A 226 12.39 19.26 -14.49
C GLN A 226 12.75 20.75 -14.40
N LYS A 227 12.73 21.48 -15.52
CA LYS A 227 12.94 22.94 -15.52
C LYS A 227 11.86 23.67 -14.71
N ALA A 228 10.59 23.26 -14.90
CA ALA A 228 9.46 23.82 -14.16
C ALA A 228 9.53 23.57 -12.64
N ILE A 229 10.05 22.42 -12.23
CA ILE A 229 10.25 22.07 -10.81
C ILE A 229 11.44 22.82 -10.19
N ASN A 230 12.58 22.88 -10.91
CA ASN A 230 13.82 23.50 -10.40
C ASN A 230 13.70 25.02 -10.24
N GLY A 231 12.78 25.68 -10.96
CA GLY A 231 12.49 27.11 -10.79
C GLY A 231 11.68 27.45 -9.53
N LYS A 232 11.19 26.47 -8.77
CA LYS A 232 10.36 26.71 -7.58
C LYS A 232 11.19 26.63 -6.29
N LYS A 233 10.86 27.49 -5.33
CA LYS A 233 11.51 27.53 -4.00
C LYS A 233 11.45 26.15 -3.33
N LYS A 234 12.59 25.61 -2.88
CA LYS A 234 12.63 24.33 -2.15
C LYS A 234 11.93 24.49 -0.79
N TYR A 235 10.91 23.70 -0.56
CA TYR A 235 10.22 23.61 0.74
C TYR A 235 10.86 22.45 1.52
N SER A 236 11.29 22.69 2.75
CA SER A 236 11.98 21.67 3.53
C SER A 236 10.98 20.79 4.32
N VAL A 237 11.38 19.56 4.63
CA VAL A 237 10.60 18.67 5.50
C VAL A 237 10.35 19.33 6.87
N LEU A 238 11.33 20.09 7.38
CA LEU A 238 11.18 20.82 8.65
C LEU A 238 10.06 21.90 8.59
N GLN A 239 9.84 22.52 7.43
CA GLN A 239 8.73 23.45 7.23
C GLN A 239 7.38 22.72 7.22
N ALA A 240 7.33 21.50 6.65
CA ALA A 240 6.13 20.65 6.70
C ALA A 240 5.72 20.31 8.15
N PHE A 241 6.67 20.04 9.03
CA PHE A 241 6.41 19.80 10.46
C PHE A 241 5.80 20.99 11.22
N LYS A 242 5.92 22.20 10.68
CA LYS A 242 5.38 23.43 11.30
C LYS A 242 4.03 23.82 10.71
N ASP A 243 3.59 23.19 9.62
CA ASP A 243 2.31 23.49 8.99
C ASP A 243 1.17 22.72 9.68
N PRO A 244 0.23 23.40 10.34
CA PRO A 244 -0.87 22.73 11.05
C PRO A 244 -1.79 21.95 10.12
N LYS A 245 -1.87 22.30 8.83
CA LYS A 245 -2.64 21.54 7.84
C LYS A 245 -1.98 20.19 7.58
N VAL A 246 -0.65 20.18 7.40
CA VAL A 246 0.13 18.95 7.19
C VAL A 246 0.07 18.05 8.42
N LEU A 247 0.23 18.61 9.62
CA LEU A 247 0.14 17.85 10.87
C LEU A 247 -1.25 17.22 11.05
N ARG A 248 -2.32 17.91 10.65
CA ARG A 248 -3.67 17.34 10.67
C ARG A 248 -3.80 16.18 9.70
N LEU A 249 -3.27 16.30 8.47
CA LEU A 249 -3.25 15.19 7.51
C LEU A 249 -2.42 14.00 8.03
N CYS A 250 -1.31 14.26 8.71
CA CYS A 250 -0.53 13.22 9.38
C CYS A 250 -1.36 12.47 10.43
N LEU A 251 -2.11 13.19 11.26
CA LEU A 251 -2.97 12.60 12.30
C LEU A 251 -4.12 11.80 11.68
N ILE A 252 -4.79 12.34 10.65
CA ILE A 252 -5.84 11.62 9.91
C ILE A 252 -5.31 10.31 9.37
N TYR A 253 -4.18 10.34 8.68
CA TYR A 253 -3.63 9.16 8.03
C TYR A 253 -3.07 8.15 9.05
N PHE A 254 -2.45 8.62 10.13
CA PHE A 254 -2.04 7.77 11.24
C PHE A 254 -3.20 6.98 11.84
N LEU A 255 -4.31 7.66 12.19
CA LEU A 255 -5.49 7.04 12.77
C LEU A 255 -6.14 6.03 11.82
N TRP A 256 -6.20 6.34 10.54
CA TRP A 256 -6.69 5.42 9.51
C TRP A 256 -5.81 4.17 9.42
N VAL A 257 -4.49 4.35 9.37
CA VAL A 257 -3.51 3.27 9.17
C VAL A 257 -3.40 2.36 10.39
N VAL A 258 -3.68 2.86 11.61
CA VAL A 258 -3.85 2.00 12.81
C VAL A 258 -4.94 0.95 12.56
N GLY A 259 -6.11 1.36 12.08
CA GLY A 259 -7.20 0.46 11.73
C GLY A 259 -6.84 -0.45 10.54
N PHE A 260 -6.19 0.12 9.52
CA PHE A 260 -5.79 -0.59 8.30
C PHE A 260 -4.93 -1.82 8.60
N TRP A 261 -3.75 -1.64 9.20
CA TRP A 261 -2.82 -2.75 9.44
C TRP A 261 -3.23 -3.62 10.64
N GLY A 262 -3.90 -3.04 11.65
CA GLY A 262 -4.50 -3.83 12.72
C GLY A 262 -5.51 -4.84 12.17
N PHE A 263 -6.40 -4.40 11.28
CA PHE A 263 -7.35 -5.27 10.59
C PHE A 263 -6.65 -6.33 9.74
N TYR A 264 -5.72 -5.93 8.87
CA TYR A 264 -5.05 -6.85 7.93
C TYR A 264 -4.33 -8.00 8.62
N PHE A 265 -3.53 -7.70 9.64
CA PHE A 265 -2.72 -8.73 10.30
C PHE A 265 -3.55 -9.66 11.19
N TRP A 266 -4.71 -9.21 11.66
CA TRP A 266 -5.51 -10.01 12.59
C TRP A 266 -6.76 -10.63 11.98
N MET A 267 -7.25 -10.14 10.84
CA MET A 267 -8.48 -10.61 10.20
C MET A 267 -8.51 -12.12 9.97
N PRO A 268 -7.47 -12.79 9.42
CA PRO A 268 -7.51 -14.25 9.24
C PRO A 268 -7.67 -15.00 10.56
N THR A 269 -6.90 -14.59 11.59
CA THR A 269 -6.95 -15.22 12.92
C THR A 269 -8.32 -15.04 13.59
N VAL A 270 -8.90 -13.84 13.51
CA VAL A 270 -10.22 -13.56 14.10
C VAL A 270 -11.30 -14.34 13.37
N LEU A 271 -11.27 -14.36 12.03
CA LEU A 271 -12.24 -15.11 11.26
C LEU A 271 -12.14 -16.62 11.55
N LYS A 272 -10.93 -17.17 11.68
CA LYS A 272 -10.72 -18.58 12.07
C LYS A 272 -11.29 -18.86 13.47
N SER A 273 -11.06 -17.97 14.43
CA SER A 273 -11.55 -18.17 15.81
C SER A 273 -13.07 -18.13 15.93
N LEU A 274 -13.76 -17.36 15.07
CA LEU A 274 -15.22 -17.25 15.08
C LEU A 274 -15.89 -18.38 14.30
N SER A 275 -15.29 -18.82 13.19
CA SER A 275 -15.93 -19.77 12.28
C SER A 275 -15.51 -21.22 12.52
N GLY A 276 -14.32 -21.47 13.04
CA GLY A 276 -13.70 -22.79 13.10
C GLY A 276 -13.33 -23.37 11.73
N TRP A 277 -13.38 -22.59 10.67
CA TRP A 277 -13.16 -23.03 9.29
C TRP A 277 -11.72 -23.46 9.03
N SER A 278 -11.53 -24.30 8.01
CA SER A 278 -10.21 -24.65 7.51
C SER A 278 -9.47 -23.44 6.95
N THR A 279 -8.15 -23.52 6.86
CA THR A 279 -7.31 -22.45 6.29
C THR A 279 -7.70 -22.10 4.85
N GLN A 280 -8.10 -23.11 4.05
CA GLN A 280 -8.57 -22.93 2.67
C GLN A 280 -9.86 -22.11 2.62
N LEU A 281 -10.84 -22.42 3.49
CA LEU A 281 -12.10 -21.67 3.56
C LEU A 281 -11.86 -20.23 4.04
N ILE A 282 -10.98 -20.03 5.02
CA ILE A 282 -10.60 -18.70 5.50
C ILE A 282 -9.99 -17.88 4.37
N GLY A 283 -9.02 -18.45 3.63
CA GLY A 283 -8.40 -17.78 2.49
C GLY A 283 -9.42 -17.39 1.42
N GLY A 284 -10.31 -18.30 1.04
CA GLY A 284 -11.38 -18.03 0.09
C GLY A 284 -12.37 -16.96 0.58
N ALA A 285 -12.76 -17.02 1.85
CA ALA A 285 -13.68 -16.05 2.44
C ALA A 285 -13.13 -14.64 2.50
N ILE A 286 -11.82 -14.48 2.73
CA ILE A 286 -11.14 -13.17 2.75
C ILE A 286 -11.11 -12.50 1.37
N ALA A 287 -11.10 -13.27 0.29
CA ALA A 287 -11.15 -12.70 -1.06
C ALA A 287 -12.44 -11.91 -1.32
N ILE A 288 -13.56 -12.29 -0.71
CA ILE A 288 -14.87 -11.63 -0.91
C ILE A 288 -14.84 -10.15 -0.44
N PRO A 289 -14.49 -9.83 0.81
CA PRO A 289 -14.35 -8.44 1.25
C PRO A 289 -13.42 -7.61 0.38
N MET A 290 -12.32 -8.20 -0.12
CA MET A 290 -11.35 -7.50 -0.96
C MET A 290 -11.93 -7.20 -2.36
N MET A 291 -12.70 -8.13 -2.95
CA MET A 291 -13.42 -7.87 -4.20
C MET A 291 -14.48 -6.77 -4.04
N VAL A 292 -15.26 -6.81 -2.97
CA VAL A 292 -16.26 -5.78 -2.67
C VAL A 292 -15.58 -4.42 -2.50
N ALA A 293 -14.48 -4.35 -1.73
CA ALA A 293 -13.72 -3.13 -1.52
C ALA A 293 -13.16 -2.58 -2.85
N LEU A 294 -12.68 -3.45 -3.76
CA LEU A 294 -12.19 -3.04 -5.08
C LEU A 294 -13.28 -2.39 -5.94
N LEU A 295 -14.47 -3.01 -5.99
CA LEU A 295 -15.61 -2.47 -6.72
C LEU A 295 -16.03 -1.10 -6.16
N VAL A 296 -16.12 -0.98 -4.84
CA VAL A 296 -16.47 0.29 -4.17
C VAL A 296 -15.36 1.33 -4.37
N GLN A 297 -14.08 0.95 -4.37
CA GLN A 297 -12.96 1.87 -4.65
C GLN A 297 -13.07 2.50 -6.05
N VAL A 298 -13.39 1.69 -7.07
CA VAL A 298 -13.60 2.18 -8.42
C VAL A 298 -14.79 3.15 -8.48
N PHE A 299 -15.91 2.78 -7.85
CA PHE A 299 -17.10 3.61 -7.78
C PHE A 299 -16.84 4.94 -7.06
N VAL A 300 -16.18 4.91 -5.90
CA VAL A 300 -15.85 6.11 -5.10
C VAL A 300 -14.92 7.04 -5.88
N GLY A 301 -13.91 6.49 -6.58
CA GLY A 301 -13.02 7.27 -7.43
C GLY A 301 -13.78 7.97 -8.58
N TYR A 302 -14.67 7.25 -9.27
CA TYR A 302 -15.52 7.81 -10.31
C TYR A 302 -16.47 8.88 -9.76
N SER A 303 -17.18 8.58 -8.67
CA SER A 303 -18.14 9.50 -8.05
C SER A 303 -17.46 10.77 -7.55
N SER A 304 -16.30 10.65 -6.88
CA SER A 304 -15.53 11.81 -6.42
C SER A 304 -15.06 12.70 -7.56
N THR A 305 -14.65 12.11 -8.69
CA THR A 305 -14.25 12.87 -9.89
C THR A 305 -15.44 13.60 -10.50
N LYS A 306 -16.60 12.93 -10.58
CA LYS A 306 -17.83 13.50 -11.18
C LYS A 306 -18.44 14.63 -10.34
N THR A 307 -18.40 14.50 -9.02
CA THR A 307 -18.98 15.47 -8.08
C THR A 307 -18.01 16.58 -7.68
N GLY A 308 -16.69 16.41 -7.90
CA GLY A 308 -15.65 17.30 -7.40
C GLY A 308 -15.43 17.21 -5.87
N ASP A 309 -16.27 16.48 -5.13
CA ASP A 309 -16.19 16.40 -3.67
C ASP A 309 -15.26 15.24 -3.23
N LYS A 310 -14.11 15.59 -2.71
CA LYS A 310 -13.12 14.65 -2.16
C LYS A 310 -13.36 14.36 -0.69
N VAL A 311 -13.80 15.38 0.07
CA VAL A 311 -13.88 15.34 1.54
C VAL A 311 -14.97 14.39 2.01
N TRP A 312 -16.19 14.52 1.50
CA TRP A 312 -17.30 13.64 1.88
C TRP A 312 -17.11 12.20 1.42
N HIS A 313 -16.46 11.99 0.27
CA HIS A 313 -16.12 10.64 -0.19
C HIS A 313 -15.13 9.95 0.74
N VAL A 314 -14.10 10.67 1.22
CA VAL A 314 -13.15 10.09 2.18
C VAL A 314 -13.80 9.89 3.55
N ALA A 315 -14.47 10.91 4.10
CA ALA A 315 -15.07 10.84 5.42
C ALA A 315 -16.18 9.78 5.51
N GLY A 316 -17.08 9.73 4.51
CA GLY A 316 -18.17 8.76 4.46
C GLY A 316 -17.66 7.32 4.42
N ILE A 317 -16.63 7.04 3.63
CA ILE A 317 -16.00 5.73 3.57
C ILE A 317 -15.32 5.36 4.90
N LEU A 318 -14.66 6.31 5.57
CA LEU A 318 -14.07 6.08 6.90
C LEU A 318 -15.14 5.76 7.95
N PHE A 319 -16.29 6.40 7.89
CA PHE A 319 -17.42 6.07 8.79
C PHE A 319 -17.98 4.67 8.53
N VAL A 320 -18.08 4.24 7.27
CA VAL A 320 -18.45 2.86 6.93
C VAL A 320 -17.47 1.86 7.55
N GLY A 321 -16.16 2.10 7.42
CA GLY A 321 -15.14 1.25 8.04
C GLY A 321 -15.16 1.28 9.57
N SER A 322 -15.41 2.45 10.15
CA SER A 322 -15.60 2.60 11.60
C SER A 322 -16.75 1.76 12.13
N LEU A 323 -17.89 1.75 11.44
CA LEU A 323 -19.03 0.87 11.77
C LEU A 323 -18.66 -0.60 11.63
N GLY A 324 -18.00 -0.99 10.53
CA GLY A 324 -17.54 -2.35 10.32
C GLY A 324 -16.65 -2.86 11.45
N LEU A 325 -15.63 -2.09 11.84
CA LEU A 325 -14.73 -2.44 12.92
C LEU A 325 -15.41 -2.35 14.29
N GLY A 326 -16.11 -1.25 14.58
CA GLY A 326 -16.71 -1.01 15.89
C GLY A 326 -17.85 -1.98 16.25
N LEU A 327 -18.55 -2.51 15.25
CA LEU A 327 -19.61 -3.50 15.45
C LEU A 327 -19.12 -4.95 15.39
N SER A 328 -17.88 -5.20 14.97
CA SER A 328 -17.31 -6.55 14.85
C SER A 328 -17.38 -7.38 16.15
N PRO A 329 -17.22 -6.82 17.37
CA PRO A 329 -17.38 -7.59 18.61
C PRO A 329 -18.79 -8.14 18.84
N PHE A 330 -19.80 -7.56 18.20
CA PHE A 330 -21.20 -7.99 18.32
C PHE A 330 -21.65 -8.99 17.24
N ALA A 331 -20.71 -9.50 16.44
CA ALA A 331 -21.00 -10.46 15.38
C ALA A 331 -21.44 -11.82 15.97
N GLY A 332 -22.74 -12.02 16.15
CA GLY A 332 -23.33 -13.24 16.70
C GLY A 332 -23.34 -14.42 15.72
N SER A 333 -22.91 -14.24 14.47
CA SER A 333 -22.86 -15.29 13.44
C SER A 333 -21.70 -15.04 12.46
N VAL A 334 -21.24 -16.11 11.80
CA VAL A 334 -20.18 -16.00 10.77
C VAL A 334 -20.61 -15.12 9.60
N GLY A 335 -21.89 -15.17 9.20
CA GLY A 335 -22.43 -14.30 8.14
C GLY A 335 -22.37 -12.82 8.52
N MET A 336 -22.75 -12.47 9.75
CA MET A 336 -22.61 -11.11 10.27
C MET A 336 -21.16 -10.69 10.35
N ALA A 337 -20.25 -11.56 10.81
CA ALA A 337 -18.83 -11.28 10.85
C ALA A 337 -18.26 -10.96 9.45
N LEU A 338 -18.59 -11.76 8.43
CA LEU A 338 -18.19 -11.50 7.04
C LEU A 338 -18.74 -10.19 6.50
N PHE A 339 -20.00 -9.87 6.81
CA PHE A 339 -20.60 -8.58 6.43
C PHE A 339 -19.84 -7.40 7.04
N LEU A 340 -19.53 -7.45 8.34
CA LEU A 340 -18.77 -6.43 9.04
C LEU A 340 -17.33 -6.33 8.54
N VAL A 341 -16.73 -7.46 8.18
CA VAL A 341 -15.40 -7.51 7.51
C VAL A 341 -15.47 -6.82 6.14
N CYS A 342 -16.57 -6.99 5.37
CA CYS A 342 -16.77 -6.26 4.11
C CYS A 342 -16.85 -4.74 4.34
N LEU A 343 -17.63 -4.29 5.34
CA LEU A 343 -17.67 -2.85 5.68
C LEU A 343 -16.32 -2.31 6.12
N SER A 344 -15.57 -3.07 6.91
CA SER A 344 -14.22 -2.72 7.34
C SER A 344 -13.27 -2.59 6.15
N ALA A 345 -13.28 -3.57 5.23
CA ALA A 345 -12.45 -3.57 4.02
C ALA A 345 -12.78 -2.39 3.09
N ILE A 346 -14.07 -2.06 2.90
CA ILE A 346 -14.52 -0.86 2.19
C ILE A 346 -13.91 0.38 2.84
N GLY A 347 -14.09 0.55 4.15
CA GLY A 347 -13.59 1.72 4.89
C GLY A 347 -12.09 1.90 4.80
N ILE A 348 -11.36 0.80 4.79
CA ILE A 348 -9.90 0.78 4.72
C ILE A 348 -9.39 1.17 3.33
N HIS A 349 -10.05 0.70 2.25
CA HIS A 349 -9.49 0.80 0.90
C HIS A 349 -10.17 1.80 0.00
N ALA A 350 -11.50 1.91 0.04
CA ALA A 350 -12.25 2.51 -1.05
C ALA A 350 -11.96 4.00 -1.28
N ALA A 351 -11.53 4.72 -0.26
CA ALA A 351 -11.19 6.13 -0.37
C ALA A 351 -9.69 6.42 -0.57
N MET A 352 -8.82 5.40 -0.62
CA MET A 352 -7.36 5.60 -0.64
C MET A 352 -6.90 6.44 -1.84
N GLY A 353 -7.45 6.20 -3.03
CA GLY A 353 -7.12 6.96 -4.23
C GLY A 353 -7.54 8.44 -4.11
N VAL A 354 -8.74 8.69 -3.57
CA VAL A 354 -9.26 10.04 -3.36
C VAL A 354 -8.45 10.77 -2.27
N TRP A 355 -8.07 10.06 -1.19
CA TRP A 355 -7.25 10.61 -0.12
C TRP A 355 -5.95 11.23 -0.62
N TRP A 356 -5.19 10.51 -1.44
CA TRP A 356 -3.91 11.00 -1.95
C TRP A 356 -4.03 12.18 -2.92
N SER A 357 -5.23 12.50 -3.39
CA SER A 357 -5.49 13.72 -4.15
C SER A 357 -5.73 14.95 -3.28
N ILE A 358 -6.07 14.80 -1.98
CA ILE A 358 -6.36 15.92 -1.08
C ILE A 358 -5.10 16.78 -0.79
N PRO A 359 -3.94 16.23 -0.40
CA PRO A 359 -2.75 17.04 -0.14
C PRO A 359 -2.33 17.89 -1.34
N THR A 360 -2.53 17.38 -2.57
CA THR A 360 -2.11 18.07 -3.80
C THR A 360 -3.00 19.24 -4.19
N THR A 361 -4.18 19.38 -3.61
CA THR A 361 -5.08 20.51 -3.89
C THR A 361 -4.59 21.84 -3.30
N PHE A 362 -3.87 21.79 -2.18
CA PHE A 362 -3.41 22.99 -1.47
C PHE A 362 -1.90 23.05 -1.23
N LEU A 363 -1.21 21.95 -1.49
CA LEU A 363 0.26 21.87 -1.42
C LEU A 363 0.82 21.74 -2.83
N THR A 364 1.56 22.73 -3.30
CA THR A 364 2.12 22.76 -4.64
C THR A 364 3.64 22.66 -4.64
N GLY A 365 4.20 22.14 -5.73
CA GLY A 365 5.65 22.09 -5.93
C GLY A 365 6.40 21.24 -4.90
N PRO A 366 7.59 21.65 -4.46
CA PRO A 366 8.41 20.89 -3.51
C PRO A 366 7.76 20.70 -2.13
N ALA A 367 6.85 21.61 -1.72
CA ALA A 367 6.08 21.50 -0.49
C ALA A 367 5.17 20.26 -0.49
N ALA A 368 4.50 20.00 -1.60
CA ALA A 368 3.65 18.83 -1.73
C ALA A 368 4.42 17.52 -1.52
N ALA A 369 5.58 17.38 -2.15
CA ALA A 369 6.40 16.16 -2.03
C ALA A 369 6.87 15.91 -0.60
N ALA A 370 7.39 16.95 0.09
CA ALA A 370 7.84 16.84 1.47
C ALA A 370 6.67 16.50 2.44
N SER A 371 5.52 17.12 2.22
CA SER A 371 4.32 16.88 3.05
C SER A 371 3.75 15.48 2.83
N VAL A 372 3.66 15.01 1.58
CA VAL A 372 3.22 13.65 1.26
C VAL A 372 4.15 12.62 1.90
N ALA A 373 5.47 12.83 1.85
CA ALA A 373 6.43 11.95 2.51
C ALA A 373 6.21 11.92 4.03
N LEU A 374 6.00 13.06 4.67
CA LEU A 374 5.74 13.15 6.10
C LEU A 374 4.42 12.45 6.48
N ILE A 375 3.35 12.68 5.71
CA ILE A 375 2.05 12.03 5.92
C ILE A 375 2.21 10.51 5.83
N ASN A 376 2.93 10.00 4.82
CA ASN A 376 3.18 8.58 4.64
C ASN A 376 3.99 7.99 5.80
N SER A 377 5.05 8.67 6.26
CA SER A 377 5.85 8.25 7.40
C SER A 377 5.03 8.18 8.70
N CYS A 378 4.17 9.18 8.94
CA CYS A 378 3.24 9.15 10.08
C CYS A 378 2.25 7.97 9.98
N GLY A 379 1.75 7.66 8.78
CA GLY A 379 0.93 6.49 8.55
C GLY A 379 1.66 5.18 8.87
N ASN A 380 2.92 5.05 8.47
CA ASN A 380 3.74 3.86 8.78
C ASN A 380 3.91 3.64 10.29
N LEU A 381 3.92 4.70 11.12
CA LEU A 381 3.86 4.55 12.58
C LEU A 381 2.53 3.92 13.04
N GLY A 382 1.41 4.26 12.39
CA GLY A 382 0.12 3.58 12.62
C GLY A 382 0.18 2.09 12.27
N GLY A 383 0.96 1.73 11.24
CA GLY A 383 1.22 0.35 10.86
C GLY A 383 1.97 -0.45 11.92
N TRP A 384 2.78 0.20 12.74
CA TRP A 384 3.40 -0.42 13.91
C TRP A 384 2.40 -0.54 15.07
N VAL A 385 1.72 0.55 15.40
CA VAL A 385 0.82 0.63 16.56
C VAL A 385 -0.37 -0.33 16.44
N GLY A 386 -1.02 -0.39 15.27
CA GLY A 386 -2.25 -1.19 15.09
C GLY A 386 -2.08 -2.67 15.42
N PRO A 387 -1.18 -3.41 14.74
CA PRO A 387 -0.97 -4.83 14.99
C PRO A 387 -0.46 -5.13 16.40
N TYR A 388 0.46 -4.31 16.92
CA TYR A 388 0.98 -4.46 18.28
C TYR A 388 -0.12 -4.30 19.34
N MET A 389 -0.91 -3.23 19.23
CA MET A 389 -2.03 -2.94 20.13
C MET A 389 -3.01 -4.13 20.17
N MET A 390 -3.39 -4.66 19.02
CA MET A 390 -4.30 -5.81 18.94
C MET A 390 -3.71 -7.05 19.64
N GLY A 391 -2.42 -7.32 19.43
CA GLY A 391 -1.73 -8.44 20.08
C GLY A 391 -1.65 -8.27 21.59
N TRP A 392 -1.26 -7.10 22.06
CA TRP A 392 -1.20 -6.76 23.48
C TRP A 392 -2.58 -6.87 24.16
N ILE A 393 -3.63 -6.34 23.54
CA ILE A 393 -5.00 -6.45 24.05
C ILE A 393 -5.39 -7.92 24.15
N LYS A 394 -5.19 -8.71 23.10
CA LYS A 394 -5.54 -10.15 23.11
C LYS A 394 -4.83 -10.92 24.21
N THR A 395 -3.54 -10.63 24.45
CA THR A 395 -2.77 -11.28 25.51
C THR A 395 -3.29 -10.93 26.90
N ASN A 396 -3.65 -9.65 27.15
CA ASN A 396 -4.01 -9.17 28.48
C ASN A 396 -5.52 -9.33 28.80
N THR A 397 -6.39 -9.33 27.81
CA THR A 397 -7.86 -9.41 28.01
C THR A 397 -8.47 -10.74 27.59
N GLY A 398 -7.73 -11.58 26.86
CA GLY A 398 -8.23 -12.82 26.27
C GLY A 398 -9.14 -12.62 25.05
N ALA A 399 -9.50 -11.36 24.68
CA ALA A 399 -10.42 -11.04 23.58
C ALA A 399 -9.83 -9.97 22.64
N PHE A 400 -10.41 -9.81 21.46
CA PHE A 400 -10.04 -8.76 20.50
C PHE A 400 -10.95 -7.53 20.57
N ASP A 401 -12.03 -7.57 21.33
CA ASP A 401 -13.15 -6.62 21.29
C ASP A 401 -12.68 -5.18 21.51
N LEU A 402 -11.89 -4.95 22.56
CA LEU A 402 -11.35 -3.61 22.85
C LEU A 402 -10.48 -3.08 21.69
N GLY A 403 -9.72 -3.95 21.04
CA GLY A 403 -8.90 -3.56 19.89
C GLY A 403 -9.76 -3.12 18.70
N TYR A 404 -10.85 -3.83 18.42
CA TYR A 404 -11.81 -3.44 17.39
C TYR A 404 -12.49 -2.10 17.70
N PHE A 405 -12.90 -1.86 18.96
CA PHE A 405 -13.45 -0.56 19.37
C PHE A 405 -12.45 0.58 19.19
N ILE A 406 -11.17 0.36 19.55
CA ILE A 406 -10.14 1.40 19.38
C ILE A 406 -9.89 1.67 17.90
N MET A 407 -9.79 0.63 17.04
CA MET A 407 -9.61 0.80 15.60
C MET A 407 -10.82 1.49 14.96
N GLY A 408 -12.03 1.09 15.33
CA GLY A 408 -13.27 1.73 14.87
C GLY A 408 -13.35 3.18 15.30
N GLY A 409 -13.04 3.49 16.56
CA GLY A 409 -12.95 4.85 17.09
C GLY A 409 -11.88 5.71 16.41
N ALA A 410 -10.71 5.15 16.12
CA ALA A 410 -9.65 5.82 15.38
C ALA A 410 -10.09 6.18 13.95
N MET A 411 -10.75 5.25 13.24
CA MET A 411 -11.29 5.54 11.90
C MET A 411 -12.43 6.56 11.96
N PHE A 412 -13.30 6.51 12.98
CA PHE A 412 -14.35 7.50 13.17
C PHE A 412 -13.77 8.90 13.37
N LEU A 413 -12.78 9.02 14.27
CA LEU A 413 -12.09 10.27 14.53
C LEU A 413 -11.36 10.78 13.29
N SER A 414 -10.72 9.87 12.52
CA SER A 414 -10.12 10.20 11.23
C SER A 414 -11.16 10.81 10.27
N GLY A 415 -12.35 10.22 10.16
CA GLY A 415 -13.46 10.74 9.35
C GLY A 415 -13.91 12.15 9.78
N LEU A 416 -14.06 12.38 11.08
CA LEU A 416 -14.39 13.72 11.63
C LEU A 416 -13.30 14.74 11.31
N LEU A 417 -12.03 14.35 11.45
CA LEU A 417 -10.91 15.23 11.11
C LEU A 417 -10.85 15.54 9.62
N VAL A 418 -11.20 14.60 8.74
CA VAL A 418 -11.36 14.85 7.30
C VAL A 418 -12.45 15.89 7.05
N LEU A 419 -13.63 15.77 7.66
CA LEU A 419 -14.69 16.78 7.54
C LEU A 419 -14.23 18.16 8.02
N SER A 420 -13.42 18.21 9.07
CA SER A 420 -12.89 19.48 9.58
C SER A 420 -11.95 20.19 8.60
N LEU A 421 -11.40 19.51 7.60
CA LEU A 421 -10.62 20.14 6.53
C LEU A 421 -11.51 21.06 5.68
N LYS A 422 -12.77 20.68 5.43
CA LYS A 422 -13.72 21.48 4.66
C LYS A 422 -14.19 22.72 5.43
N TYR A 423 -14.53 22.57 6.71
CA TYR A 423 -15.17 23.58 7.50
C TYR A 423 -14.22 24.43 8.34
N GLY A 424 -13.03 23.94 8.67
CA GLY A 424 -12.09 24.60 9.60
C GLY A 424 -10.93 25.36 8.95
N PHE A 425 -10.61 25.14 7.68
CA PHE A 425 -9.43 25.74 7.03
C PHE A 425 -9.74 26.47 5.71
N GLY A 426 -11.02 26.73 5.40
CA GLY A 426 -11.40 27.43 4.17
C GLY A 426 -11.01 26.71 2.87
N LEU A 427 -10.77 25.39 2.96
CA LEU A 427 -10.48 24.53 1.80
C LEU A 427 -11.67 24.49 0.83
N SER A 428 -12.89 24.85 1.27
CA SER A 428 -14.04 24.97 0.38
C SER A 428 -13.77 25.93 -0.79
N LYS A 429 -13.16 27.10 -0.54
CA LYS A 429 -12.82 28.04 -1.62
C LYS A 429 -11.75 27.52 -2.59
N ALA A 430 -10.72 26.83 -2.09
CA ALA A 430 -9.65 26.32 -2.94
C ALA A 430 -10.05 25.05 -3.72
N MET A 431 -11.09 24.33 -3.28
CA MET A 431 -11.62 23.14 -3.95
C MET A 431 -12.74 23.48 -4.94
N ASP A 432 -13.46 24.59 -4.71
CA ASP A 432 -14.52 25.08 -5.61
C ASP A 432 -13.94 25.85 -6.81
N ASP A 433 -12.69 26.35 -6.70
CA ASP A 433 -11.96 27.07 -7.76
C ASP A 433 -11.17 26.14 -8.73
N GLU A 434 -11.13 24.83 -8.53
CA GLU A 434 -10.61 23.90 -9.54
C GLU A 434 -11.64 23.84 -10.70
N PRO A 435 -11.30 24.27 -11.93
CA PRO A 435 -12.24 24.21 -13.05
C PRO A 435 -12.62 22.75 -13.26
N VAL A 436 -13.91 22.45 -13.13
CA VAL A 436 -14.51 21.20 -13.62
C VAL A 436 -14.08 21.12 -15.09
N LEU A 437 -13.20 20.15 -15.40
CA LEU A 437 -12.76 19.93 -16.77
C LEU A 437 -14.01 19.70 -17.62
N ALA A 438 -14.41 20.72 -18.38
CA ALA A 438 -15.43 20.60 -19.39
C ALA A 438 -15.02 19.41 -20.28
N GLU A 439 -15.94 18.47 -20.44
CA GLU A 439 -15.85 17.41 -21.41
C GLU A 439 -15.59 18.06 -22.80
N GLU A 440 -14.35 18.03 -23.25
CA GLU A 440 -14.09 18.10 -24.68
C GLU A 440 -14.53 16.77 -25.28
N ASN A 441 -15.82 16.69 -25.55
CA ASN A 441 -16.34 15.80 -26.56
C ASN A 441 -15.75 16.25 -27.90
N ASN A 442 -14.75 15.49 -28.38
CA ASN A 442 -14.54 15.25 -29.82
C ASN A 442 -13.58 14.03 -29.95
#